data_2e2f4bd1b06dd7587f0ab30a2fd90d24
#
_entry.id   2e2f4bd1b06dd7587f0ab30a2fd90d24
#
_cell.length_a   1.000
_cell.length_b   1.000
_cell.length_c   1.000
_cell.angle_alpha   90.00
_cell.angle_beta   90.00
_cell.angle_gamma   90.00
#
_symmetry.space_group_name_H-M   'P 1'
#
loop_
_entity.id
_entity.type
_entity.pdbx_description
1 polymer ?
#
loop_
_entity_poly.entity_id
_entity_poly.type
_entity_poly.pdbx_seq_one_letter_code
_entity_poly.pdbx_strand_id
1 'polypeptide(L)'
;MGDVRNGIATRAGAMILAPVGWLANVFDAPLRMLQRRTGSNGMAVFFLAPNMLVFGIFVLFPLVINILYSMTGGGALFLGDRTFVGADQYGRLFSCGSYLDPKSCTEDLFWIAVWNTLTFVVLQVAMMVAVALVTALVLNRELRARSFWRAVFFFPVLLSPVVVGLIWRWILQRQGLLNLMVFEAGGTPVNWLVERNWAFVATIMVSVWAHVGFYALILLAGLQAIPKDLYEAAEMDGTRPLRVFWRITLPLLAPNLLVVLVLTLIRAVQIFDEVYVLTGG
;
A
#
# COMPACT_ATOMS: atom_id res chain seq x y z
N MET A 1 45.89 34.74 -4.80
CA MET A 1 44.67 34.85 -3.98
C MET A 1 43.74 33.63 -4.10
N GLY A 2 44.09 32.61 -4.91
CA GLY A 2 43.33 31.39 -5.14
C GLY A 2 43.57 30.23 -4.17
N ASP A 3 44.70 30.23 -3.47
CA ASP A 3 45.16 29.05 -2.70
C ASP A 3 44.62 28.98 -1.25
N VAL A 4 44.22 30.11 -0.68
CA VAL A 4 43.71 30.18 0.70
C VAL A 4 42.25 29.72 0.81
N ARG A 5 41.43 29.87 -0.25
CA ARG A 5 40.02 29.44 -0.27
C ARG A 5 39.84 27.91 -0.33
N ASN A 6 40.76 27.23 -1.02
CA ASN A 6 40.72 25.76 -1.11
C ASN A 6 41.15 25.08 0.21
N GLY A 7 42.02 25.70 0.98
CA GLY A 7 42.48 25.19 2.27
C GLY A 7 41.43 25.32 3.40
N ILE A 8 40.53 26.30 3.33
CA ILE A 8 39.47 26.50 4.35
C ILE A 8 38.30 25.54 4.08
N ALA A 9 37.94 25.32 2.82
CA ALA A 9 36.87 24.40 2.46
C ALA A 9 37.21 22.93 2.79
N THR A 10 38.47 22.53 2.60
CA THR A 10 38.95 21.19 2.96
C THR A 10 39.06 20.99 4.48
N ARG A 11 39.42 22.02 5.26
CA ARG A 11 39.47 21.95 6.72
C ARG A 11 38.08 21.94 7.37
N ALA A 12 37.15 22.72 6.85
CA ALA A 12 35.75 22.69 7.32
C ALA A 12 35.05 21.36 7.01
N GLY A 13 35.29 20.78 5.82
CA GLY A 13 34.81 19.44 5.47
C GLY A 13 35.41 18.34 6.35
N ALA A 14 36.70 18.42 6.68
CA ALA A 14 37.37 17.48 7.57
C ALA A 14 36.86 17.56 9.03
N MET A 15 36.50 18.76 9.51
CA MET A 15 35.95 18.94 10.86
C MET A 15 34.53 18.38 11.03
N ILE A 16 33.72 18.46 9.99
CA ILE A 16 32.33 17.90 10.00
C ILE A 16 32.37 16.38 9.85
N LEU A 17 33.34 15.83 9.11
CA LEU A 17 33.49 14.39 8.87
C LEU A 17 34.30 13.66 9.98
N ALA A 18 35.05 14.38 10.81
CA ALA A 18 35.84 13.79 11.90
C ALA A 18 35.02 12.95 12.90
N PRO A 19 33.84 13.41 13.41
CA PRO A 19 33.03 12.59 14.31
C PRO A 19 32.41 11.38 13.62
N VAL A 20 32.08 11.50 12.33
CA VAL A 20 31.55 10.37 11.52
C VAL A 20 32.63 9.32 11.29
N GLY A 21 33.86 9.75 11.00
CA GLY A 21 35.02 8.86 10.86
C GLY A 21 35.39 8.16 12.17
N TRP A 22 35.31 8.84 13.30
CA TRP A 22 35.54 8.23 14.61
C TRP A 22 34.46 7.18 14.95
N LEU A 23 33.18 7.50 14.75
CA LEU A 23 32.09 6.54 14.90
C LEU A 23 32.24 5.33 13.97
N ALA A 24 32.59 5.56 12.70
CA ALA A 24 32.83 4.47 11.75
C ALA A 24 33.94 3.54 12.27
N ASN A 25 35.06 4.10 12.76
CA ASN A 25 36.17 3.30 13.30
C ASN A 25 35.82 2.52 14.57
N VAL A 26 35.02 3.09 15.45
CA VAL A 26 34.54 2.41 16.66
C VAL A 26 33.70 1.16 16.33
N PHE A 27 32.85 1.26 15.29
CA PHE A 27 32.06 0.11 14.84
C PHE A 27 32.83 -0.86 13.94
N ASP A 28 33.77 -0.35 13.13
CA ASP A 28 34.55 -1.17 12.20
C ASP A 28 35.53 -2.13 12.89
N ALA A 29 36.11 -1.74 14.02
CA ALA A 29 37.09 -2.60 14.74
C ALA A 29 36.46 -3.90 15.25
N PRO A 30 35.31 -3.90 15.98
CA PRO A 30 34.66 -5.13 16.42
C PRO A 30 34.09 -5.95 15.26
N LEU A 31 33.57 -5.28 14.22
CA LEU A 31 33.03 -5.95 13.03
C LEU A 31 34.13 -6.68 12.25
N ARG A 32 35.30 -6.08 12.08
CA ARG A 32 36.48 -6.71 11.46
C ARG A 32 37.01 -7.90 12.30
N MET A 33 36.96 -7.78 13.62
CA MET A 33 37.35 -8.89 14.50
C MET A 33 36.37 -10.05 14.40
N LEU A 34 35.08 -9.76 14.36
CA LEU A 34 34.01 -10.74 14.15
C LEU A 34 34.17 -11.41 12.79
N GLN A 35 34.35 -10.62 11.71
CA GLN A 35 34.56 -11.15 10.36
C GLN A 35 35.77 -12.06 10.23
N ARG A 36 36.86 -11.75 10.91
CA ARG A 36 38.07 -12.59 10.92
C ARG A 36 37.83 -13.93 11.63
N ARG A 37 36.95 -13.97 12.66
CA ARG A 37 36.65 -15.20 13.42
C ARG A 37 35.58 -16.08 12.77
N THR A 38 34.56 -15.48 12.17
CA THR A 38 33.37 -16.19 11.70
C THR A 38 33.22 -16.21 10.18
N GLY A 39 34.10 -15.46 9.47
CA GLY A 39 34.03 -15.31 8.02
C GLY A 39 32.82 -14.49 7.54
N SER A 40 32.54 -14.50 6.23
CA SER A 40 31.42 -13.78 5.62
C SER A 40 30.06 -14.31 6.09
N ASN A 41 29.92 -15.62 6.30
CA ASN A 41 28.67 -16.25 6.76
C ASN A 41 28.32 -15.84 8.19
N GLY A 42 29.33 -15.73 9.08
CA GLY A 42 29.10 -15.27 10.44
C GLY A 42 28.67 -13.80 10.52
N MET A 43 29.20 -12.93 9.65
CA MET A 43 28.74 -11.56 9.52
C MET A 43 27.28 -11.48 9.03
N ALA A 44 26.90 -12.30 8.03
CA ALA A 44 25.52 -12.38 7.58
C ALA A 44 24.58 -12.79 8.72
N VAL A 45 24.93 -13.81 9.49
CA VAL A 45 24.15 -14.25 10.66
C VAL A 45 24.06 -13.15 11.71
N PHE A 46 25.15 -12.45 12.02
CA PHE A 46 25.16 -11.37 13.00
C PHE A 46 24.18 -10.22 12.65
N PHE A 47 24.14 -9.81 11.38
CA PHE A 47 23.20 -8.76 10.94
C PHE A 47 21.77 -9.26 10.77
N LEU A 48 21.58 -10.53 10.40
CA LEU A 48 20.25 -11.11 10.22
C LEU A 48 19.63 -11.56 11.56
N ALA A 49 20.43 -12.01 12.53
CA ALA A 49 19.92 -12.58 13.78
C ALA A 49 18.97 -11.65 14.55
N PRO A 50 19.27 -10.36 14.78
CA PRO A 50 18.35 -9.47 15.49
C PRO A 50 17.01 -9.34 14.77
N ASN A 51 17.05 -9.20 13.43
CA ASN A 51 15.83 -9.10 12.63
C ASN A 51 15.04 -10.41 12.64
N MET A 52 15.72 -11.55 12.46
CA MET A 52 15.09 -12.86 12.53
C MET A 52 14.52 -13.16 13.92
N LEU A 53 15.17 -12.71 14.98
CA LEU A 53 14.66 -12.86 16.34
C LEU A 53 13.37 -12.07 16.54
N VAL A 54 13.37 -10.79 16.17
CA VAL A 54 12.15 -9.94 16.23
C VAL A 54 11.04 -10.54 15.36
N PHE A 55 11.34 -10.94 14.14
CA PHE A 55 10.38 -11.60 13.26
C PHE A 55 9.85 -12.92 13.85
N GLY A 56 10.75 -13.73 14.43
CA GLY A 56 10.39 -15.01 15.08
C GLY A 56 9.42 -14.82 16.24
N ILE A 57 9.69 -13.83 17.12
CA ILE A 57 8.87 -13.58 18.30
C ILE A 57 7.53 -12.92 17.96
N PHE A 58 7.54 -11.90 17.08
CA PHE A 58 6.35 -11.07 16.85
C PHE A 58 5.52 -11.50 15.65
N VAL A 59 6.06 -12.32 14.74
CA VAL A 59 5.34 -12.80 13.56
C VAL A 59 5.16 -14.29 13.56
N LEU A 60 6.26 -15.07 13.62
CA LEU A 60 6.17 -16.54 13.54
C LEU A 60 5.51 -17.16 14.77
N PHE A 61 5.87 -16.72 15.96
CA PHE A 61 5.29 -17.28 17.19
C PHE A 61 3.77 -17.03 17.27
N PRO A 62 3.22 -15.80 17.09
CA PRO A 62 1.77 -15.59 17.02
C PRO A 62 1.10 -16.38 15.89
N LEU A 63 1.75 -16.51 14.73
CA LEU A 63 1.24 -17.30 13.61
C LEU A 63 1.04 -18.77 14.01
N VAL A 64 2.05 -19.39 14.62
CA VAL A 64 1.97 -20.77 15.10
C VAL A 64 0.87 -20.92 16.16
N ILE A 65 0.79 -20.00 17.11
CA ILE A 65 -0.27 -19.99 18.11
C ILE A 65 -1.65 -19.88 17.46
N ASN A 66 -1.85 -19.01 16.46
CA ASN A 66 -3.12 -18.90 15.72
C ASN A 66 -3.49 -20.20 15.00
N ILE A 67 -2.52 -20.89 14.39
CA ILE A 67 -2.75 -22.19 13.77
C ILE A 67 -3.18 -23.24 14.82
N LEU A 68 -2.53 -23.28 15.99
CA LEU A 68 -2.92 -24.15 17.08
C LEU A 68 -4.33 -23.82 17.60
N TYR A 69 -4.66 -22.55 17.79
CA TYR A 69 -6.00 -22.11 18.18
C TYR A 69 -7.06 -22.52 17.16
N SER A 70 -6.77 -22.47 15.87
CA SER A 70 -7.72 -22.85 14.82
C SER A 70 -8.04 -24.35 14.82
N MET A 71 -7.22 -25.16 15.46
CA MET A 71 -7.44 -26.61 15.64
C MET A 71 -8.11 -26.97 16.98
N THR A 72 -8.45 -25.98 17.81
CA THR A 72 -9.09 -26.17 19.11
C THR A 72 -10.52 -25.64 19.12
N GLY A 73 -11.42 -26.30 19.82
CA GLY A 73 -12.80 -25.90 20.06
C GLY A 73 -12.98 -25.17 21.38
N GLY A 74 -14.12 -24.46 21.52
CA GLY A 74 -14.51 -23.77 22.74
C GLY A 74 -14.12 -22.28 22.79
N GLY A 75 -14.71 -21.53 23.73
CA GLY A 75 -14.51 -20.10 23.94
C GLY A 75 -13.46 -19.72 24.98
N ALA A 76 -12.74 -20.69 25.55
CA ALA A 76 -11.73 -20.42 26.58
C ALA A 76 -10.56 -19.62 26.01
N LEU A 77 -10.01 -18.70 26.83
CA LEU A 77 -8.91 -17.84 26.43
C LEU A 77 -7.57 -18.59 26.40
N PHE A 78 -7.39 -19.56 27.29
CA PHE A 78 -6.14 -20.33 27.39
C PHE A 78 -6.22 -21.62 26.59
N LEU A 79 -5.14 -21.94 25.87
CA LEU A 79 -5.04 -23.12 25.02
C LEU A 79 -5.23 -24.44 25.80
N GLY A 80 -4.78 -24.45 27.08
CA GLY A 80 -4.89 -25.65 27.95
C GLY A 80 -6.33 -25.99 28.34
N ASP A 81 -7.25 -25.04 28.28
CA ASP A 81 -8.67 -25.23 28.64
C ASP A 81 -9.55 -25.50 27.39
N ARG A 82 -8.93 -25.64 26.22
CA ARG A 82 -9.62 -25.90 24.95
C ARG A 82 -9.51 -27.35 24.54
N THR A 83 -10.56 -27.88 24.02
CA THR A 83 -10.57 -29.25 23.44
C THR A 83 -9.93 -29.24 22.07
N PHE A 84 -9.02 -30.15 21.79
CA PHE A 84 -8.46 -30.32 20.45
C PHE A 84 -9.51 -30.96 19.53
N VAL A 85 -9.92 -30.27 18.48
CA VAL A 85 -10.95 -30.71 17.51
C VAL A 85 -10.36 -30.94 16.11
N GLY A 86 -9.07 -30.72 15.94
CA GLY A 86 -8.40 -30.90 14.66
C GLY A 86 -8.97 -30.03 13.54
N ALA A 87 -9.37 -30.65 12.44
CA ALA A 87 -9.86 -29.97 11.24
C ALA A 87 -11.41 -29.81 11.20
N ASP A 88 -12.14 -30.17 12.26
CA ASP A 88 -13.61 -30.14 12.25
C ASP A 88 -14.19 -28.74 11.98
N GLN A 89 -13.53 -27.69 12.48
CA GLN A 89 -13.93 -26.32 12.22
C GLN A 89 -13.81 -25.97 10.74
N TYR A 90 -12.75 -26.43 10.08
CA TYR A 90 -12.58 -26.25 8.62
C TYR A 90 -13.63 -27.07 7.85
N GLY A 91 -13.96 -28.27 8.31
CA GLY A 91 -15.05 -29.06 7.72
C GLY A 91 -16.39 -28.31 7.71
N ARG A 92 -16.75 -27.67 8.83
CA ARG A 92 -17.97 -26.83 8.92
C ARG A 92 -17.88 -25.59 8.04
N LEU A 93 -16.70 -24.94 7.99
CA LEU A 93 -16.47 -23.76 7.17
C LEU A 93 -16.70 -24.05 5.67
N PHE A 94 -16.24 -25.21 5.20
CA PHE A 94 -16.41 -25.63 3.80
C PHE A 94 -17.71 -26.41 3.53
N SER A 95 -18.60 -26.56 4.52
CA SER A 95 -19.90 -27.22 4.36
C SER A 95 -20.91 -26.23 3.76
N CYS A 96 -20.98 -26.18 2.43
CA CYS A 96 -21.83 -25.30 1.66
C CYS A 96 -22.70 -26.08 0.68
N GLY A 97 -23.95 -25.66 0.50
CA GLY A 97 -24.79 -26.15 -0.60
C GLY A 97 -24.33 -25.61 -1.96
N SER A 98 -23.94 -24.33 -1.99
CA SER A 98 -23.35 -23.67 -3.15
C SER A 98 -22.40 -22.56 -2.69
N TYR A 99 -21.17 -22.54 -3.17
CA TYR A 99 -20.19 -21.46 -2.89
C TYR A 99 -20.56 -20.11 -3.55
N LEU A 100 -21.45 -20.12 -4.53
CA LEU A 100 -21.94 -18.90 -5.17
C LEU A 100 -23.07 -18.25 -4.38
N ASP A 101 -23.75 -19.02 -3.49
CA ASP A 101 -24.73 -18.50 -2.56
C ASP A 101 -24.22 -18.65 -1.11
N PRO A 102 -23.60 -17.59 -0.55
CA PRO A 102 -23.06 -17.62 0.80
C PRO A 102 -24.04 -18.03 1.89
N LYS A 103 -25.35 -17.75 1.69
CA LYS A 103 -26.42 -18.08 2.65
C LYS A 103 -26.71 -19.58 2.72
N SER A 104 -26.25 -20.38 1.76
CA SER A 104 -26.39 -21.83 1.77
C SER A 104 -25.27 -22.54 2.56
N CYS A 105 -24.28 -21.79 3.08
CA CYS A 105 -23.16 -22.31 3.85
C CYS A 105 -23.51 -22.36 5.34
N THR A 106 -22.93 -23.33 6.06
CA THR A 106 -23.07 -23.46 7.51
C THR A 106 -22.52 -22.23 8.24
N GLU A 107 -21.41 -21.67 7.76
CA GLU A 107 -20.81 -20.44 8.26
C GLU A 107 -21.01 -19.32 7.22
N ASP A 108 -22.24 -18.85 7.10
CA ASP A 108 -22.70 -17.88 6.08
C ASP A 108 -21.96 -16.53 6.17
N LEU A 109 -21.74 -16.01 7.39
CA LEU A 109 -21.05 -14.74 7.62
C LEU A 109 -19.61 -14.76 7.07
N PHE A 110 -18.90 -15.89 7.20
CA PHE A 110 -17.56 -16.03 6.65
C PHE A 110 -17.58 -15.90 5.12
N TRP A 111 -18.51 -16.61 4.45
CA TRP A 111 -18.58 -16.58 2.99
C TRP A 111 -19.10 -15.25 2.45
N ILE A 112 -20.02 -14.59 3.18
CA ILE A 112 -20.42 -13.21 2.88
C ILE A 112 -19.21 -12.26 2.96
N ALA A 113 -18.39 -12.40 4.01
CA ALA A 113 -17.18 -11.60 4.15
C ALA A 113 -16.15 -11.87 3.04
N VAL A 114 -15.96 -13.13 2.65
CA VAL A 114 -15.08 -13.51 1.52
C VAL A 114 -15.53 -12.85 0.22
N TRP A 115 -16.82 -12.95 -0.13
CA TRP A 115 -17.36 -12.35 -1.35
C TRP A 115 -17.30 -10.83 -1.34
N ASN A 116 -17.58 -10.20 -0.19
CA ASN A 116 -17.42 -8.75 -0.04
C ASN A 116 -15.98 -8.33 -0.23
N THR A 117 -15.02 -9.03 0.39
CA THR A 117 -13.60 -8.75 0.26
C THR A 117 -13.11 -8.94 -1.17
N LEU A 118 -13.48 -10.04 -1.84
CA LEU A 118 -13.09 -10.28 -3.24
C LEU A 118 -13.62 -9.16 -4.15
N THR A 119 -14.91 -8.81 -4.01
CA THR A 119 -15.52 -7.74 -4.80
C THR A 119 -14.83 -6.41 -4.54
N PHE A 120 -14.56 -6.11 -3.26
CA PHE A 120 -13.85 -4.91 -2.86
C PHE A 120 -12.45 -4.87 -3.49
N VAL A 121 -11.66 -5.91 -3.34
CA VAL A 121 -10.29 -6.00 -3.85
C VAL A 121 -10.26 -5.79 -5.37
N VAL A 122 -11.13 -6.48 -6.12
CA VAL A 122 -11.17 -6.35 -7.59
C VAL A 122 -11.50 -4.91 -8.00
N LEU A 123 -12.54 -4.32 -7.42
CA LEU A 123 -12.96 -2.96 -7.76
C LEU A 123 -11.94 -1.91 -7.30
N GLN A 124 -11.42 -2.06 -6.09
CA GLN A 124 -10.40 -1.18 -5.52
C GLN A 124 -9.12 -1.17 -6.37
N VAL A 125 -8.59 -2.36 -6.72
CA VAL A 125 -7.36 -2.49 -7.52
C VAL A 125 -7.58 -1.93 -8.92
N ALA A 126 -8.68 -2.29 -9.58
CA ALA A 126 -9.00 -1.79 -10.91
C ALA A 126 -9.10 -0.25 -10.93
N MET A 127 -9.84 0.33 -9.96
CA MET A 127 -10.01 1.77 -9.85
C MET A 127 -8.67 2.47 -9.53
N MET A 128 -7.90 1.93 -8.57
CA MET A 128 -6.61 2.48 -8.17
C MET A 128 -5.62 2.52 -9.33
N VAL A 129 -5.46 1.39 -10.05
CA VAL A 129 -4.54 1.30 -11.19
C VAL A 129 -4.99 2.25 -12.31
N ALA A 130 -6.29 2.30 -12.62
CA ALA A 130 -6.81 3.18 -13.66
C ALA A 130 -6.58 4.65 -13.32
N VAL A 131 -6.94 5.09 -12.10
CA VAL A 131 -6.78 6.50 -11.68
C VAL A 131 -5.29 6.86 -11.54
N ALA A 132 -4.46 5.96 -11.01
CA ALA A 132 -3.02 6.18 -10.91
C ALA A 132 -2.36 6.32 -12.29
N LEU A 133 -2.75 5.48 -13.25
CA LEU A 133 -2.25 5.54 -14.61
C LEU A 133 -2.65 6.85 -15.30
N VAL A 134 -3.93 7.24 -15.21
CA VAL A 134 -4.41 8.52 -15.75
C VAL A 134 -3.66 9.69 -15.11
N THR A 135 -3.51 9.69 -13.78
CA THR A 135 -2.78 10.72 -13.04
C THR A 135 -1.31 10.79 -13.48
N ALA A 136 -0.65 9.65 -13.64
CA ALA A 136 0.74 9.59 -14.10
C ALA A 136 0.88 10.13 -15.54
N LEU A 137 -0.02 9.76 -16.44
CA LEU A 137 -0.03 10.26 -17.82
C LEU A 137 -0.24 11.77 -17.88
N VAL A 138 -1.14 12.32 -17.06
CA VAL A 138 -1.36 13.77 -16.96
C VAL A 138 -0.11 14.46 -16.40
N LEU A 139 0.46 13.97 -15.31
CA LEU A 139 1.65 14.54 -14.69
C LEU A 139 2.93 14.34 -15.52
N ASN A 140 2.92 13.44 -16.49
CA ASN A 140 4.04 13.26 -17.42
C ASN A 140 4.11 14.36 -18.49
N ARG A 141 2.99 15.05 -18.76
CA ARG A 141 2.95 16.17 -19.72
C ARG A 141 3.72 17.38 -19.18
N GLU A 142 4.10 18.29 -20.05
CA GLU A 142 4.72 19.57 -19.70
C GLU A 142 3.68 20.54 -19.13
N LEU A 143 3.38 20.39 -17.84
CA LEU A 143 2.44 21.25 -17.13
C LEU A 143 3.16 22.44 -16.49
N ARG A 144 2.53 23.62 -16.52
CA ARG A 144 2.95 24.74 -15.67
C ARG A 144 2.82 24.34 -14.20
N ALA A 145 3.85 24.63 -13.38
CA ALA A 145 3.91 24.29 -11.97
C ALA A 145 3.80 22.76 -11.68
N ARG A 146 4.46 21.93 -12.49
CA ARG A 146 4.46 20.45 -12.38
C ARG A 146 4.78 19.95 -10.97
N SER A 147 5.75 20.58 -10.30
CA SER A 147 6.13 20.21 -8.92
C SER A 147 4.99 20.46 -7.92
N PHE A 148 4.20 21.53 -8.10
CA PHE A 148 3.03 21.81 -7.28
C PHE A 148 1.96 20.73 -7.44
N TRP A 149 1.62 20.36 -8.68
CA TRP A 149 0.63 19.31 -8.93
C TRP A 149 1.07 17.95 -8.37
N ARG A 150 2.34 17.59 -8.50
CA ARG A 150 2.89 16.38 -7.87
C ARG A 150 2.73 16.41 -6.35
N ALA A 151 3.01 17.54 -5.71
CA ALA A 151 2.83 17.70 -4.27
C ALA A 151 1.36 17.57 -3.85
N VAL A 152 0.42 18.16 -4.60
CA VAL A 152 -1.03 18.09 -4.32
C VAL A 152 -1.54 16.65 -4.40
N PHE A 153 -1.17 15.90 -5.43
CA PHE A 153 -1.59 14.50 -5.55
C PHE A 153 -0.91 13.57 -4.53
N PHE A 154 0.29 13.90 -4.09
CA PHE A 154 1.02 13.12 -3.11
C PHE A 154 0.64 13.46 -1.67
N PHE A 155 0.15 14.66 -1.40
CA PHE A 155 -0.16 15.13 -0.04
C PHE A 155 -1.07 14.19 0.76
N PRO A 156 -2.17 13.61 0.20
CA PRO A 156 -3.03 12.71 0.97
C PRO A 156 -2.31 11.49 1.53
N VAL A 157 -1.29 10.99 0.84
CA VAL A 157 -0.49 9.82 1.26
C VAL A 157 0.26 10.07 2.58
N LEU A 158 0.56 11.31 2.90
CA LEU A 158 1.26 11.70 4.13
C LEU A 158 0.35 11.71 5.36
N LEU A 159 -0.97 11.68 5.15
CA LEU A 159 -1.94 11.66 6.23
C LEU A 159 -2.08 10.24 6.81
N SER A 160 -2.26 10.16 8.13
CA SER A 160 -2.60 8.88 8.76
C SER A 160 -3.95 8.36 8.22
N PRO A 161 -4.09 7.05 7.95
CA PRO A 161 -5.37 6.46 7.52
C PRO A 161 -6.55 6.79 8.42
N VAL A 162 -6.31 6.85 9.74
CA VAL A 162 -7.33 7.25 10.73
C VAL A 162 -7.79 8.70 10.51
N VAL A 163 -6.84 9.62 10.29
CA VAL A 163 -7.17 11.04 10.02
C VAL A 163 -7.95 11.17 8.71
N VAL A 164 -7.52 10.46 7.67
CA VAL A 164 -8.26 10.40 6.39
C VAL A 164 -9.68 9.92 6.61
N GLY A 165 -9.85 8.81 7.33
CA GLY A 165 -11.16 8.24 7.66
C GLY A 165 -12.05 9.23 8.42
N LEU A 166 -11.52 9.93 9.43
CA LEU A 166 -12.27 10.92 10.21
C LEU A 166 -12.72 12.12 9.37
N ILE A 167 -11.83 12.67 8.52
CA ILE A 167 -12.15 13.78 7.61
C ILE A 167 -13.30 13.37 6.68
N TRP A 168 -13.16 12.23 6.02
CA TRP A 168 -14.17 11.78 5.07
C TRP A 168 -15.46 11.34 5.76
N ARG A 169 -15.40 10.76 6.96
CA ARG A 169 -16.59 10.47 7.77
C ARG A 169 -17.38 11.74 8.06
N TRP A 170 -16.70 12.82 8.45
CA TRP A 170 -17.36 14.12 8.67
C TRP A 170 -18.01 14.70 7.41
N ILE A 171 -17.33 14.57 6.24
CA ILE A 171 -17.87 15.02 4.95
C ILE A 171 -19.09 14.19 4.51
N LEU A 172 -19.04 12.85 4.72
CA LEU A 172 -20.01 11.88 4.21
C LEU A 172 -21.14 11.58 5.20
N GLN A 173 -21.10 12.04 6.44
CA GLN A 173 -22.19 11.85 7.39
C GLN A 173 -23.49 12.52 6.90
N ARG A 174 -24.64 12.11 7.47
CA ARG A 174 -25.96 12.59 7.01
C ARG A 174 -26.12 14.11 7.05
N GLN A 175 -25.51 14.77 8.04
CA GLN A 175 -25.47 16.23 8.20
C GLN A 175 -24.13 16.83 7.71
N GLY A 176 -23.38 16.08 6.92
CA GLY A 176 -22.07 16.49 6.43
C GLY A 176 -22.12 17.37 5.20
N LEU A 177 -20.95 17.87 4.82
CA LEU A 177 -20.79 18.85 3.74
C LEU A 177 -21.35 18.34 2.40
N LEU A 178 -21.19 17.06 2.08
CA LEU A 178 -21.66 16.51 0.80
C LEU A 178 -23.20 16.52 0.72
N ASN A 179 -23.89 16.14 1.79
CA ASN A 179 -25.35 16.18 1.83
C ASN A 179 -25.91 17.61 1.87
N LEU A 180 -25.17 18.56 2.43
CA LEU A 180 -25.55 19.98 2.34
C LEU A 180 -25.55 20.43 0.88
N MET A 181 -24.51 20.09 0.11
CA MET A 181 -24.46 20.41 -1.33
C MET A 181 -25.56 19.73 -2.13
N VAL A 182 -25.88 18.45 -1.81
CA VAL A 182 -27.00 17.72 -2.43
C VAL A 182 -28.33 18.39 -2.13
N PHE A 183 -28.56 18.84 -0.90
CA PHE A 183 -29.76 19.52 -0.49
C PHE A 183 -29.93 20.89 -1.18
N GLU A 184 -28.85 21.71 -1.26
CA GLU A 184 -28.86 22.98 -1.97
C GLU A 184 -29.11 22.82 -3.48
N ALA A 185 -28.68 21.67 -4.05
CA ALA A 185 -28.99 21.32 -5.44
C ALA A 185 -30.43 20.77 -5.64
N GLY A 186 -31.26 20.75 -4.59
CA GLY A 186 -32.65 20.26 -4.64
C GLY A 186 -32.78 18.75 -4.51
N GLY A 187 -31.72 18.03 -4.12
CA GLY A 187 -31.73 16.60 -3.88
C GLY A 187 -32.12 16.22 -2.44
N THR A 188 -32.31 14.93 -2.20
CA THR A 188 -32.55 14.37 -0.86
C THR A 188 -31.24 13.90 -0.23
N PRO A 189 -31.01 14.11 1.09
CA PRO A 189 -29.82 13.64 1.76
C PRO A 189 -29.67 12.11 1.67
N VAL A 190 -28.49 11.65 1.31
CA VAL A 190 -28.13 10.24 1.13
C VAL A 190 -27.40 9.71 2.37
N ASN A 191 -27.64 8.46 2.73
CA ASN A 191 -26.95 7.80 3.84
C ASN A 191 -25.65 7.11 3.35
N TRP A 192 -24.67 7.89 2.96
CA TRP A 192 -23.41 7.44 2.32
C TRP A 192 -22.65 6.34 3.08
N LEU A 193 -22.74 6.35 4.41
CA LEU A 193 -21.96 5.44 5.27
C LEU A 193 -22.79 4.31 5.87
N VAL A 194 -24.12 4.33 5.72
CA VAL A 194 -25.04 3.36 6.32
C VAL A 194 -25.58 2.38 5.28
N GLU A 195 -25.89 2.88 4.09
CA GLU A 195 -26.38 2.03 3.01
C GLU A 195 -25.22 1.24 2.40
N ARG A 196 -25.35 -0.09 2.38
CA ARG A 196 -24.30 -1.02 1.95
C ARG A 196 -23.58 -0.60 0.67
N ASN A 197 -24.33 -0.27 -0.38
CA ASN A 197 -23.74 0.06 -1.68
C ASN A 197 -22.99 1.40 -1.65
N TRP A 198 -23.57 2.40 -0.98
CA TRP A 198 -22.94 3.70 -0.84
C TRP A 198 -21.70 3.66 0.06
N ALA A 199 -21.78 2.94 1.18
CA ALA A 199 -20.64 2.75 2.08
C ALA A 199 -19.47 2.04 1.38
N PHE A 200 -19.77 1.05 0.54
CA PHE A 200 -18.80 0.32 -0.25
C PHE A 200 -18.09 1.24 -1.27
N VAL A 201 -18.86 2.01 -2.04
CA VAL A 201 -18.31 2.97 -3.02
C VAL A 201 -17.54 4.08 -2.32
N ALA A 202 -18.06 4.61 -1.21
CA ALA A 202 -17.40 5.65 -0.43
C ALA A 202 -16.03 5.17 0.08
N THR A 203 -15.94 3.95 0.60
CA THR A 203 -14.69 3.37 1.08
C THR A 203 -13.65 3.23 -0.04
N ILE A 204 -14.07 2.74 -1.22
CA ILE A 204 -13.18 2.66 -2.39
C ILE A 204 -12.70 4.05 -2.80
N MET A 205 -13.60 5.03 -2.90
CA MET A 205 -13.28 6.40 -3.29
C MET A 205 -12.26 7.04 -2.33
N VAL A 206 -12.50 6.91 -1.02
CA VAL A 206 -11.62 7.45 0.02
C VAL A 206 -10.23 6.80 -0.05
N SER A 207 -10.20 5.48 -0.16
CA SER A 207 -8.95 4.75 -0.25
C SER A 207 -8.16 5.08 -1.53
N VAL A 208 -8.82 5.21 -2.68
CA VAL A 208 -8.20 5.63 -3.93
C VAL A 208 -7.65 7.05 -3.79
N TRP A 209 -8.44 7.99 -3.29
CA TRP A 209 -8.01 9.37 -3.08
C TRP A 209 -6.78 9.47 -2.16
N ALA A 210 -6.78 8.70 -1.07
CA ALA A 210 -5.69 8.73 -0.10
C ALA A 210 -4.35 8.21 -0.65
N HIS A 211 -4.38 7.23 -1.56
CA HIS A 211 -3.17 6.49 -1.95
C HIS A 211 -2.77 6.64 -3.42
N VAL A 212 -3.63 7.20 -4.27
CA VAL A 212 -3.38 7.29 -5.73
C VAL A 212 -2.07 8.01 -6.05
N GLY A 213 -1.69 9.03 -5.27
CA GLY A 213 -0.47 9.80 -5.48
C GLY A 213 0.80 8.96 -5.44
N PHE A 214 0.88 8.02 -4.49
CA PHE A 214 2.02 7.11 -4.38
C PHE A 214 2.18 6.22 -5.62
N TYR A 215 1.10 5.59 -6.05
CA TYR A 215 1.11 4.71 -7.22
C TYR A 215 1.32 5.47 -8.53
N ALA A 216 0.75 6.67 -8.62
CA ALA A 216 0.97 7.56 -9.76
C ALA A 216 2.44 7.97 -9.90
N LEU A 217 3.17 8.20 -8.81
CA LEU A 217 4.61 8.51 -8.86
C LEU A 217 5.44 7.32 -9.33
N ILE A 218 5.10 6.08 -8.94
CA ILE A 218 5.79 4.88 -9.43
C ILE A 218 5.59 4.76 -10.96
N LEU A 219 4.36 4.92 -11.44
CA LEU A 219 4.07 4.89 -12.86
C LEU A 219 4.71 6.06 -13.61
N LEU A 220 4.74 7.23 -13.03
CA LEU A 220 5.39 8.41 -13.60
C LEU A 220 6.90 8.20 -13.77
N ALA A 221 7.56 7.59 -12.78
CA ALA A 221 8.98 7.23 -12.89
C ALA A 221 9.21 6.22 -14.04
N GLY A 222 8.33 5.23 -14.17
CA GLY A 222 8.35 4.30 -15.30
C GLY A 222 8.14 4.98 -16.65
N LEU A 223 7.19 5.92 -16.76
CA LEU A 223 6.96 6.68 -17.98
C LEU A 223 8.17 7.54 -18.38
N GLN A 224 8.87 8.11 -17.39
CA GLN A 224 10.07 8.94 -17.63
C GLN A 224 11.32 8.12 -17.99
N ALA A 225 11.31 6.82 -17.73
CA ALA A 225 12.38 5.90 -18.12
C ALA A 225 12.26 5.45 -19.59
N ILE A 226 11.12 5.65 -20.24
CA ILE A 226 10.93 5.31 -21.67
C ILE A 226 11.73 6.30 -22.54
N PRO A 227 12.61 5.82 -23.44
CA PRO A 227 13.37 6.66 -24.34
C PRO A 227 12.48 7.54 -25.21
N LYS A 228 12.79 8.83 -25.31
CA LYS A 228 12.02 9.79 -26.10
C LYS A 228 12.06 9.49 -27.60
N ASP A 229 13.16 8.96 -28.07
CA ASP A 229 13.38 8.59 -29.49
C ASP A 229 12.27 7.68 -30.04
N LEU A 230 11.68 6.81 -29.16
CA LEU A 230 10.57 5.95 -29.57
C LEU A 230 9.29 6.74 -29.88
N TYR A 231 9.06 7.82 -29.14
CA TYR A 231 7.91 8.70 -29.37
C TYR A 231 8.14 9.59 -30.60
N GLU A 232 9.36 10.11 -30.79
CA GLU A 232 9.75 10.91 -31.95
C GLU A 232 9.65 10.08 -33.24
N ALA A 233 10.14 8.82 -33.23
CA ALA A 233 10.00 7.93 -34.35
C ALA A 233 8.51 7.64 -34.70
N ALA A 234 7.68 7.39 -33.66
CA ALA A 234 6.24 7.17 -33.86
C ALA A 234 5.51 8.41 -34.41
N GLU A 235 5.98 9.61 -34.03
CA GLU A 235 5.44 10.88 -34.57
C GLU A 235 5.84 11.08 -36.04
N MET A 236 7.08 10.79 -36.40
CA MET A 236 7.56 10.81 -37.78
C MET A 236 6.79 9.84 -38.69
N ASP A 237 6.39 8.69 -38.16
CA ASP A 237 5.55 7.71 -38.83
C ASP A 237 4.06 8.13 -38.89
N GLY A 238 3.68 9.25 -38.34
CA GLY A 238 2.29 9.71 -38.29
C GLY A 238 1.37 8.84 -37.45
N THR A 239 1.91 8.08 -36.50
CA THR A 239 1.15 7.12 -35.69
C THR A 239 0.22 7.85 -34.71
N ARG A 240 -1.07 7.45 -34.67
CA ARG A 240 -2.07 8.07 -33.78
C ARG A 240 -1.70 7.85 -32.30
N PRO A 241 -1.91 8.86 -31.41
CA PRO A 241 -1.53 8.80 -29.99
C PRO A 241 -2.06 7.57 -29.23
N LEU A 242 -3.29 7.14 -29.53
CA LEU A 242 -3.88 5.94 -28.91
C LEU A 242 -3.12 4.66 -29.29
N ARG A 243 -2.61 4.59 -30.55
CA ARG A 243 -1.80 3.45 -30.98
C ARG A 243 -0.42 3.46 -30.32
N VAL A 244 0.19 4.64 -30.15
CA VAL A 244 1.43 4.84 -29.41
C VAL A 244 1.25 4.38 -27.95
N PHE A 245 0.15 4.77 -27.30
CA PHE A 245 -0.15 4.33 -25.94
C PHE A 245 -0.19 2.80 -25.82
N TRP A 246 -0.98 2.12 -26.69
CA TRP A 246 -1.17 0.67 -26.58
C TRP A 246 0.04 -0.15 -27.05
N ARG A 247 0.84 0.34 -28.00
CA ARG A 247 1.94 -0.43 -28.62
C ARG A 247 3.33 -0.07 -28.08
N ILE A 248 3.51 1.12 -27.52
CA ILE A 248 4.80 1.60 -27.00
C ILE A 248 4.69 1.83 -25.49
N THR A 249 3.83 2.75 -25.06
CA THR A 249 3.79 3.20 -23.68
C THR A 249 3.38 2.08 -22.73
N LEU A 250 2.26 1.43 -22.97
CA LEU A 250 1.72 0.42 -22.05
C LEU A 250 2.61 -0.84 -21.93
N PRO A 251 3.17 -1.41 -23.01
CA PRO A 251 4.08 -2.54 -22.90
C PRO A 251 5.39 -2.19 -22.17
N LEU A 252 5.96 -1.03 -22.43
CA LEU A 252 7.19 -0.60 -21.76
C LEU A 252 6.96 -0.21 -20.30
N LEU A 253 5.74 0.21 -19.95
CA LEU A 253 5.33 0.49 -18.59
C LEU A 253 4.91 -0.77 -17.81
N ALA A 254 4.72 -1.91 -18.48
CA ALA A 254 4.21 -3.14 -17.87
C ALA A 254 4.96 -3.59 -16.59
N PRO A 255 6.30 -3.50 -16.48
CA PRO A 255 7.00 -3.84 -15.25
C PRO A 255 6.56 -2.96 -14.07
N ASN A 256 6.41 -1.64 -14.28
CA ASN A 256 5.96 -0.71 -13.25
C ASN A 256 4.48 -0.91 -12.91
N LEU A 257 3.64 -1.23 -13.92
CA LEU A 257 2.24 -1.59 -13.71
C LEU A 257 2.11 -2.86 -12.86
N LEU A 258 2.95 -3.86 -13.10
CA LEU A 258 2.96 -5.09 -12.29
C LEU A 258 3.32 -4.77 -10.83
N VAL A 259 4.32 -3.94 -10.58
CA VAL A 259 4.67 -3.51 -9.23
C VAL A 259 3.49 -2.79 -8.56
N VAL A 260 2.87 -1.84 -9.25
CA VAL A 260 1.69 -1.13 -8.74
C VAL A 260 0.54 -2.09 -8.49
N LEU A 261 0.27 -3.03 -9.39
CA LEU A 261 -0.79 -4.03 -9.24
C LEU A 261 -0.56 -4.90 -7.99
N VAL A 262 0.65 -5.40 -7.78
CA VAL A 262 0.97 -6.23 -6.61
C VAL A 262 0.84 -5.42 -5.32
N LEU A 263 1.38 -4.19 -5.27
CA LEU A 263 1.30 -3.34 -4.09
C LEU A 263 -0.15 -2.93 -3.77
N THR A 264 -0.95 -2.59 -4.78
CA THR A 264 -2.36 -2.26 -4.60
C THR A 264 -3.18 -3.47 -4.15
N LEU A 265 -2.88 -4.67 -4.67
CA LEU A 265 -3.52 -5.91 -4.24
C LEU A 265 -3.24 -6.21 -2.76
N ILE A 266 -1.97 -6.13 -2.35
CA ILE A 266 -1.58 -6.31 -0.94
C ILE A 266 -2.33 -5.31 -0.05
N ARG A 267 -2.36 -4.04 -0.44
CA ARG A 267 -3.04 -2.98 0.32
C ARG A 267 -4.55 -3.22 0.39
N ALA A 268 -5.19 -3.61 -0.71
CA ALA A 268 -6.63 -3.84 -0.77
C ALA A 268 -7.09 -5.02 0.10
N VAL A 269 -6.26 -6.08 0.21
CA VAL A 269 -6.54 -7.21 1.12
C VAL A 269 -6.34 -6.85 2.59
N GLN A 270 -5.43 -5.93 2.88
CA GLN A 270 -5.06 -5.52 4.25
C GLN A 270 -5.82 -4.27 4.72
N ILE A 271 -6.81 -3.78 3.97
CA ILE A 271 -7.57 -2.59 4.34
C ILE A 271 -8.40 -2.87 5.59
N PHE A 272 -8.15 -2.13 6.65
CA PHE A 272 -8.88 -2.21 7.91
C PHE A 272 -9.23 -0.83 8.45
N ASP A 273 -8.22 0.03 8.60
CA ASP A 273 -8.34 1.32 9.29
C ASP A 273 -9.39 2.22 8.65
N GLU A 274 -9.34 2.37 7.33
CA GLU A 274 -10.28 3.22 6.58
C GLU A 274 -11.72 2.68 6.68
N VAL A 275 -11.91 1.37 6.57
CA VAL A 275 -13.23 0.73 6.68
C VAL A 275 -13.78 0.94 8.08
N TYR A 276 -13.00 0.61 9.11
CA TYR A 276 -13.43 0.70 10.51
C TYR A 276 -13.76 2.14 10.92
N VAL A 277 -12.92 3.11 10.55
CA VAL A 277 -13.14 4.51 10.92
C VAL A 277 -14.33 5.13 10.17
N LEU A 278 -14.53 4.77 8.89
CA LEU A 278 -15.62 5.30 8.07
C LEU A 278 -16.98 4.72 8.48
N THR A 279 -17.07 3.40 8.60
CA THR A 279 -18.36 2.71 8.72
C THR A 279 -18.65 2.16 10.11
N GLY A 280 -17.64 2.03 10.95
CA GLY A 280 -17.73 1.41 12.28
C GLY A 280 -17.47 -0.10 12.25
N GLY A 281 -17.09 -0.65 11.10
CA GLY A 281 -16.82 -2.07 10.89
C GLY A 281 -17.89 -2.74 10.06
#